data_52b107ecd9f9fc00e2c030ece5fd5f44
#
_entry.id   52b107ecd9f9fc00e2c030ece5fd5f44
#
_cell.length_a   1.000
_cell.length_b   1.000
_cell.length_c   1.000
_cell.angle_alpha   90.00
_cell.angle_beta   90.00
_cell.angle_gamma   90.00
#
_symmetry.space_group_name_H-M   'P 1'
#
loop_
_entity.id
_entity.type
_entity.pdbx_description
1 polymer ?
#
loop_
_entity_poly.entity_id
_entity_poly.type
_entity_poly.pdbx_seq_one_letter_code
_entity_poly.pdbx_strand_id
1 'polypeptide(L)'
;MKNKITYIFLFLLSIQFGFSQENDTRKEQIKSLKIAFISQKLALTSDEAEKFWPIYNKYDEKIMILKEAQMKLRHQKRNGTDEEALKKIEEAEEKEAEVMILKKKMRAELIPIISAEKVLKLEQLEQEFHRKLLEKLRGRRGNPPPPRR
;
A
#
# COMPACT_ATOMS: atom_id res chain seq x y z
N MET A 1 -20.18 -42.56 19.33
CA MET A 1 -19.37 -41.40 19.87
C MET A 1 -18.33 -40.89 18.88
N LYS A 2 -17.85 -41.69 17.90
CA LYS A 2 -16.81 -41.28 16.93
C LYS A 2 -17.27 -40.17 15.95
N ASN A 3 -18.54 -40.13 15.56
CA ASN A 3 -19.04 -39.18 14.55
C ASN A 3 -19.22 -37.72 15.07
N LYS A 4 -19.40 -37.53 16.37
CA LYS A 4 -19.53 -36.16 16.96
C LYS A 4 -18.22 -35.40 17.00
N ILE A 5 -17.10 -36.10 17.18
CA ILE A 5 -15.76 -35.50 17.18
C ILE A 5 -15.36 -35.05 15.77
N THR A 6 -15.76 -35.80 14.74
CA THR A 6 -15.49 -35.46 13.34
C THR A 6 -16.21 -34.17 12.91
N TYR A 7 -17.46 -33.96 13.36
CA TYR A 7 -18.19 -32.73 13.06
C TYR A 7 -17.64 -31.50 13.80
N ILE A 8 -17.13 -31.67 15.02
CA ILE A 8 -16.47 -30.59 15.78
C ILE A 8 -15.15 -30.20 15.11
N PHE A 9 -14.40 -31.15 14.57
CA PHE A 9 -13.15 -30.89 13.86
C PHE A 9 -13.40 -30.18 12.51
N LEU A 10 -14.46 -30.53 11.79
CA LEU A 10 -14.90 -29.86 10.56
C LEU A 10 -15.40 -28.42 10.83
N PHE A 11 -16.06 -28.19 11.97
CA PHE A 11 -16.56 -26.88 12.36
C PHE A 11 -15.43 -25.94 12.79
N LEU A 12 -14.37 -26.45 13.43
CA LEU A 12 -13.18 -25.67 13.82
C LEU A 12 -12.32 -25.27 12.60
N LEU A 13 -12.37 -26.02 11.50
CA LEU A 13 -11.63 -25.70 10.28
C LEU A 13 -12.26 -24.54 9.48
N SER A 14 -13.55 -24.27 9.67
CA SER A 14 -14.27 -23.20 8.95
C SER A 14 -14.07 -21.79 9.52
N ILE A 15 -13.46 -21.63 10.69
CA ILE A 15 -13.28 -20.33 11.35
C ILE A 15 -12.01 -19.60 10.88
N GLN A 16 -11.10 -20.27 10.21
CA GLN A 16 -9.82 -19.69 9.78
C GLN A 16 -9.90 -18.80 8.52
N PHE A 17 -11.01 -18.79 7.79
CA PHE A 17 -11.13 -18.04 6.52
C PHE A 17 -11.61 -16.60 6.65
N GLY A 18 -12.05 -16.16 7.84
CA GLY A 18 -12.70 -14.84 8.01
C GLY A 18 -11.76 -13.64 8.11
N PHE A 19 -10.51 -13.80 8.55
CA PHE A 19 -9.63 -12.67 8.85
C PHE A 19 -8.80 -12.14 7.66
N SER A 20 -8.66 -12.91 6.59
CA SER A 20 -7.90 -12.50 5.40
C SER A 20 -8.69 -11.55 4.49
N GLN A 21 -9.99 -11.71 4.39
CA GLN A 21 -10.85 -10.97 3.46
C GLN A 21 -11.02 -9.48 3.82
N GLU A 22 -11.02 -9.11 5.10
CA GLU A 22 -11.23 -7.71 5.52
C GLU A 22 -10.05 -6.80 5.15
N ASN A 23 -8.83 -7.32 5.25
CA ASN A 23 -7.63 -6.57 4.86
C ASN A 23 -7.52 -6.38 3.34
N ASP A 24 -7.88 -7.38 2.56
CA ASP A 24 -7.84 -7.31 1.10
C ASP A 24 -8.91 -6.34 0.56
N THR A 25 -10.12 -6.39 1.10
CA THR A 25 -11.20 -5.45 0.75
C THR A 25 -10.80 -4.01 1.03
N ARG A 26 -10.12 -3.75 2.14
CA ARG A 26 -9.66 -2.41 2.50
C ARG A 26 -8.54 -1.91 1.58
N LYS A 27 -7.61 -2.76 1.21
CA LYS A 27 -6.55 -2.43 0.23
C LYS A 27 -7.15 -2.09 -1.13
N GLU A 28 -8.09 -2.87 -1.61
CA GLU A 28 -8.80 -2.61 -2.87
C GLU A 28 -9.60 -1.30 -2.84
N GLN A 29 -10.26 -0.98 -1.73
CA GLN A 29 -10.95 0.31 -1.56
C GLN A 29 -9.97 1.48 -1.61
N ILE A 30 -8.82 1.40 -0.95
CA ILE A 30 -7.78 2.44 -0.98
C ILE A 30 -7.24 2.60 -2.39
N LYS A 31 -6.98 1.50 -3.10
CA LYS A 31 -6.53 1.50 -4.49
C LYS A 31 -7.54 2.19 -5.42
N SER A 32 -8.82 1.84 -5.30
CA SER A 32 -9.89 2.47 -6.08
C SER A 32 -10.00 3.98 -5.82
N LEU A 33 -9.91 4.40 -4.56
CA LEU A 33 -9.89 5.82 -4.18
C LEU A 33 -8.67 6.55 -4.75
N LYS A 34 -7.49 5.91 -4.76
CA LYS A 34 -6.26 6.46 -5.33
C LYS A 34 -6.39 6.64 -6.83
N ILE A 35 -6.93 5.63 -7.52
CA ILE A 35 -7.19 5.68 -8.96
C ILE A 35 -8.11 6.86 -9.31
N ALA A 36 -9.26 6.97 -8.65
CA ALA A 36 -10.22 8.05 -8.90
C ALA A 36 -9.58 9.42 -8.63
N PHE A 37 -8.86 9.57 -7.51
CA PHE A 37 -8.22 10.82 -7.13
C PHE A 37 -7.14 11.26 -8.13
N ILE A 38 -6.24 10.36 -8.51
CA ILE A 38 -5.14 10.67 -9.43
C ILE A 38 -5.69 10.96 -10.84
N SER A 39 -6.60 10.12 -11.37
CA SER A 39 -7.19 10.32 -12.70
C SER A 39 -7.85 11.68 -12.82
N GLN A 40 -8.66 12.06 -11.82
CA GLN A 40 -9.34 13.36 -11.80
C GLN A 40 -8.35 14.52 -11.74
N LYS A 41 -7.36 14.45 -10.87
CA LYS A 41 -6.43 15.56 -10.62
C LYS A 41 -5.39 15.75 -11.72
N LEU A 42 -5.00 14.67 -12.41
CA LEU A 42 -4.13 14.72 -13.59
C LEU A 42 -4.90 15.03 -14.87
N ALA A 43 -6.24 15.02 -14.83
CA ALA A 43 -7.09 15.14 -16.01
C ALA A 43 -6.61 14.19 -17.13
N LEU A 44 -6.45 12.89 -16.78
CA LEU A 44 -6.07 11.87 -17.75
C LEU A 44 -7.20 11.68 -18.77
N THR A 45 -6.85 11.68 -20.05
CA THR A 45 -7.77 11.21 -21.10
C THR A 45 -7.95 9.70 -20.97
N SER A 46 -8.95 9.13 -21.65
CA SER A 46 -9.17 7.68 -21.66
C SER A 46 -7.95 6.93 -22.17
N ASP A 47 -7.35 7.41 -23.29
CA ASP A 47 -6.17 6.81 -23.91
C ASP A 47 -4.92 6.90 -23.00
N GLU A 48 -4.75 8.03 -22.31
CA GLU A 48 -3.69 8.19 -21.32
C GLU A 48 -3.89 7.24 -20.14
N ALA A 49 -5.11 7.14 -19.61
CA ALA A 49 -5.43 6.30 -18.46
C ALA A 49 -5.23 4.80 -18.78
N GLU A 50 -5.62 4.34 -19.95
CA GLU A 50 -5.44 2.95 -20.40
C GLU A 50 -3.97 2.53 -20.37
N LYS A 51 -3.06 3.41 -20.81
CA LYS A 51 -1.62 3.14 -20.86
C LYS A 51 -0.91 3.43 -19.52
N PHE A 52 -1.38 4.42 -18.77
CA PHE A 52 -0.81 4.86 -17.51
C PHE A 52 -0.96 3.83 -16.40
N TRP A 53 -2.19 3.32 -16.16
CA TRP A 53 -2.50 2.50 -15.00
C TRP A 53 -1.74 1.17 -14.95
N PRO A 54 -1.54 0.42 -16.04
CA PRO A 54 -0.73 -0.80 -15.99
C PRO A 54 0.71 -0.54 -15.55
N ILE A 55 1.32 0.53 -16.06
CA ILE A 55 2.69 0.91 -15.71
C ILE A 55 2.75 1.38 -14.25
N TYR A 56 1.89 2.32 -13.88
CA TYR A 56 1.83 2.86 -12.53
C TYR A 56 1.65 1.77 -11.47
N ASN A 57 0.65 0.90 -11.64
CA ASN A 57 0.35 -0.16 -10.69
C ASN A 57 1.51 -1.16 -10.53
N LYS A 58 2.18 -1.53 -11.62
CA LYS A 58 3.37 -2.42 -11.62
C LYS A 58 4.48 -1.87 -10.72
N TYR A 59 4.73 -0.57 -10.78
CA TYR A 59 5.78 0.07 -9.98
C TYR A 59 5.31 0.39 -8.55
N ASP A 60 4.08 0.89 -8.38
CA ASP A 60 3.50 1.24 -7.08
C ASP A 60 3.47 0.02 -6.14
N GLU A 61 3.09 -1.15 -6.65
CA GLU A 61 3.09 -2.40 -5.88
C GLU A 61 4.50 -2.77 -5.37
N LYS A 62 5.51 -2.73 -6.25
CA LYS A 62 6.90 -3.02 -5.86
C LYS A 62 7.45 -2.02 -4.86
N ILE A 63 7.18 -0.73 -5.07
CA ILE A 63 7.58 0.35 -4.17
C ILE A 63 6.91 0.17 -2.80
N MET A 64 5.64 -0.23 -2.77
CA MET A 64 4.90 -0.46 -1.52
C MET A 64 5.51 -1.61 -0.70
N ILE A 65 5.86 -2.73 -1.36
CA ILE A 65 6.52 -3.87 -0.71
C ILE A 65 7.86 -3.45 -0.09
N LEU A 66 8.69 -2.71 -0.82
CA LEU A 66 9.99 -2.24 -0.31
C LEU A 66 9.83 -1.26 0.86
N LYS A 67 8.87 -0.33 0.79
CA LYS A 67 8.58 0.60 1.88
C LYS A 67 8.06 -0.10 3.14
N GLU A 68 7.22 -1.12 2.98
CA GLU A 68 6.75 -1.93 4.11
C GLU A 68 7.93 -2.69 4.76
N ALA A 69 8.82 -3.28 3.96
CA ALA A 69 10.02 -3.94 4.46
C ALA A 69 10.93 -2.97 5.22
N GLN A 70 11.20 -1.79 4.65
CA GLN A 70 11.98 -0.72 5.28
C GLN A 70 11.35 -0.28 6.62
N MET A 71 10.04 -0.12 6.65
CA MET A 71 9.32 0.25 7.86
C MET A 71 9.42 -0.83 8.96
N LYS A 72 9.33 -2.10 8.59
CA LYS A 72 9.52 -3.22 9.52
C LYS A 72 10.92 -3.22 10.12
N LEU A 73 11.97 -3.00 9.32
CA LEU A 73 13.35 -2.89 9.80
C LEU A 73 13.52 -1.76 10.83
N ARG A 74 12.96 -0.58 10.55
CA ARG A 74 13.04 0.59 11.43
C ARG A 74 12.25 0.44 12.75
N HIS A 75 11.17 -0.35 12.74
CA HIS A 75 10.29 -0.54 13.91
C HIS A 75 10.56 -1.82 14.71
N GLN A 76 11.49 -2.67 14.28
CA GLN A 76 11.88 -3.82 15.09
C GLN A 76 12.43 -3.36 16.46
N LYS A 77 12.02 -4.06 17.53
CA LYS A 77 12.45 -3.75 18.91
C LYS A 77 13.98 -3.66 18.99
N ARG A 78 14.46 -2.65 19.71
CA ARG A 78 15.88 -2.32 19.91
C ARG A 78 16.62 -3.28 20.87
N ASN A 79 16.26 -4.57 20.90
CA ASN A 79 16.89 -5.56 21.76
C ASN A 79 18.00 -6.27 20.98
N GLY A 80 19.04 -5.56 20.59
CA GLY A 80 20.15 -6.12 19.82
C GLY A 80 21.46 -5.38 20.05
N THR A 81 22.54 -5.93 19.51
CA THR A 81 23.86 -5.31 19.54
C THR A 81 23.92 -4.11 18.57
N ASP A 82 24.95 -3.27 18.72
CA ASP A 82 25.21 -2.17 17.81
C ASP A 82 25.45 -2.66 16.37
N GLU A 83 26.08 -3.82 16.20
CA GLU A 83 26.30 -4.46 14.91
C GLU A 83 24.99 -4.87 14.23
N GLU A 84 24.05 -5.43 14.99
CA GLU A 84 22.71 -5.75 14.47
C GLU A 84 21.92 -4.49 14.10
N ALA A 85 22.10 -3.40 14.85
CA ALA A 85 21.48 -2.12 14.54
C ALA A 85 22.06 -1.53 13.26
N LEU A 86 23.38 -1.56 13.09
CA LEU A 86 24.06 -1.11 11.86
C LEU A 86 23.59 -1.88 10.64
N LYS A 87 23.55 -3.20 10.71
CA LYS A 87 23.05 -4.05 9.63
C LYS A 87 21.61 -3.69 9.21
N LYS A 88 20.73 -3.42 10.16
CA LYS A 88 19.35 -2.99 9.87
C LYS A 88 19.29 -1.61 9.20
N ILE A 89 20.19 -0.70 9.56
CA ILE A 89 20.31 0.61 8.91
C ILE A 89 20.72 0.41 7.45
N GLU A 90 21.78 -0.36 7.20
CA GLU A 90 22.29 -0.67 5.85
C GLU A 90 21.19 -1.32 4.98
N GLU A 91 20.50 -2.35 5.52
CA GLU A 91 19.39 -3.00 4.81
C GLU A 91 18.23 -2.02 4.49
N ALA A 92 17.95 -1.06 5.39
CA ALA A 92 16.92 -0.07 5.15
C ALA A 92 17.34 0.95 4.07
N GLU A 93 18.62 1.33 4.04
CA GLU A 93 19.19 2.22 3.03
C GLU A 93 19.21 1.56 1.63
N GLU A 94 19.55 0.26 1.56
CA GLU A 94 19.48 -0.50 0.30
C GLU A 94 18.05 -0.48 -0.27
N LYS A 95 17.03 -0.71 0.57
CA LYS A 95 15.63 -0.66 0.13
C LYS A 95 15.20 0.74 -0.31
N GLU A 96 15.72 1.78 0.32
CA GLU A 96 15.48 3.16 -0.10
C GLU A 96 16.10 3.43 -1.48
N ALA A 97 17.33 2.97 -1.72
CA ALA A 97 17.98 3.07 -3.02
C ALA A 97 17.19 2.32 -4.12
N GLU A 98 16.69 1.10 -3.83
CA GLU A 98 15.83 0.36 -4.75
C GLU A 98 14.54 1.13 -5.09
N VAL A 99 13.89 1.74 -4.10
CA VAL A 99 12.69 2.59 -4.30
C VAL A 99 13.02 3.75 -5.24
N MET A 100 14.16 4.41 -5.06
CA MET A 100 14.60 5.51 -5.95
C MET A 100 14.80 5.04 -7.40
N ILE A 101 15.40 3.87 -7.60
CA ILE A 101 15.59 3.27 -8.92
C ILE A 101 14.23 2.95 -9.57
N LEU A 102 13.30 2.33 -8.84
CA LEU A 102 11.97 2.02 -9.35
C LEU A 102 11.20 3.27 -9.73
N LYS A 103 11.24 4.31 -8.91
CA LYS A 103 10.62 5.60 -9.22
C LYS A 103 11.21 6.24 -10.48
N LYS A 104 12.53 6.17 -10.65
CA LYS A 104 13.18 6.68 -11.87
C LYS A 104 12.73 5.92 -13.12
N LYS A 105 12.64 4.59 -13.05
CA LYS A 105 12.12 3.75 -14.14
C LYS A 105 10.66 4.05 -14.44
N MET A 106 9.81 4.14 -13.43
CA MET A 106 8.40 4.52 -13.59
C MET A 106 8.24 5.85 -14.31
N ARG A 107 8.97 6.89 -13.89
CA ARG A 107 8.94 8.20 -14.56
C ARG A 107 9.34 8.12 -16.03
N ALA A 108 10.41 7.38 -16.33
CA ALA A 108 10.88 7.21 -17.71
C ALA A 108 9.84 6.53 -18.60
N GLU A 109 9.09 5.55 -18.09
CA GLU A 109 8.02 4.88 -18.84
C GLU A 109 6.75 5.74 -18.94
N LEU A 110 6.44 6.59 -17.95
CA LEU A 110 5.23 7.42 -17.92
C LEU A 110 5.35 8.73 -18.72
N ILE A 111 6.53 9.35 -18.78
CA ILE A 111 6.74 10.64 -19.48
C ILE A 111 6.25 10.61 -20.94
N PRO A 112 6.52 9.57 -21.75
CA PRO A 112 6.01 9.51 -23.11
C PRO A 112 4.48 9.40 -23.23
N ILE A 113 3.79 9.03 -22.16
CA ILE A 113 2.35 8.78 -22.13
C ILE A 113 1.58 10.01 -21.67
N ILE A 114 2.02 10.63 -20.56
CA ILE A 114 1.26 11.70 -19.90
C ILE A 114 1.98 13.05 -19.80
N SER A 115 3.17 13.19 -20.34
CA SER A 115 4.08 14.34 -20.25
C SER A 115 4.87 14.44 -18.93
N ALA A 116 6.02 15.13 -18.97
CA ALA A 116 6.85 15.38 -17.80
C ALA A 116 6.16 16.26 -16.75
N GLU A 117 5.34 17.22 -17.17
CA GLU A 117 4.56 18.09 -16.27
C GLU A 117 3.55 17.26 -15.45
N LYS A 118 2.79 16.39 -16.09
CA LYS A 118 1.84 15.50 -15.39
C LYS A 118 2.57 14.54 -14.47
N VAL A 119 3.75 14.03 -14.85
CA VAL A 119 4.57 13.16 -13.99
C VAL A 119 5.09 13.92 -12.75
N LEU A 120 5.50 15.17 -12.89
CA LEU A 120 5.89 16.01 -11.74
C LEU A 120 4.70 16.25 -10.80
N LYS A 121 3.53 16.55 -11.36
CA LYS A 121 2.28 16.72 -10.61
C LYS A 121 1.85 15.42 -9.91
N LEU A 122 2.08 14.25 -10.52
CA LEU A 122 1.78 12.95 -9.93
C LEU A 122 2.47 12.76 -8.57
N GLU A 123 3.75 13.13 -8.45
CA GLU A 123 4.49 13.00 -7.18
C GLU A 123 3.86 13.84 -6.06
N GLN A 124 3.38 15.05 -6.38
CA GLN A 124 2.67 15.91 -5.43
C GLN A 124 1.31 15.30 -5.04
N LEU A 125 0.59 14.73 -6.01
CA LEU A 125 -0.71 14.11 -5.77
C LEU A 125 -0.62 12.83 -4.94
N GLU A 126 0.44 12.05 -5.08
CA GLU A 126 0.71 10.89 -4.22
C GLU A 126 0.87 11.31 -2.75
N GLN A 127 1.62 12.39 -2.50
CA GLN A 127 1.79 12.93 -1.15
C GLN A 127 0.48 13.50 -0.60
N GLU A 128 -0.30 14.23 -1.42
CA GLU A 128 -1.61 14.75 -1.05
C GLU A 128 -2.60 13.65 -0.71
N PHE A 129 -2.66 12.60 -1.54
CA PHE A 129 -3.51 11.43 -1.30
C PHE A 129 -3.15 10.74 0.02
N HIS A 130 -1.86 10.50 0.25
CA HIS A 130 -1.38 9.88 1.49
C HIS A 130 -1.77 10.69 2.73
N ARG A 131 -1.58 12.02 2.71
CA ARG A 131 -1.98 12.91 3.79
C ARG A 131 -3.48 12.82 4.06
N LYS A 132 -4.33 12.95 3.01
CA LYS A 132 -5.79 12.84 3.14
C LYS A 132 -6.24 11.50 3.68
N LEU A 133 -5.58 10.41 3.26
CA LEU A 133 -5.87 9.07 3.77
C LEU A 133 -5.57 8.97 5.27
N LEU A 134 -4.43 9.50 5.72
CA LEU A 134 -4.07 9.53 7.14
C LEU A 134 -5.04 10.38 7.97
N GLU A 135 -5.45 11.54 7.49
CA GLU A 135 -6.45 12.40 8.14
C GLU A 135 -7.78 11.67 8.31
N LYS A 136 -8.26 11.00 7.25
CA LYS A 136 -9.50 10.20 7.29
C LYS A 136 -9.43 9.05 8.29
N LEU A 137 -8.26 8.39 8.39
CA LEU A 137 -8.05 7.29 9.33
C LEU A 137 -7.98 7.79 10.79
N ARG A 138 -7.36 8.95 11.03
CA ARG A 138 -7.32 9.59 12.35
C ARG A 138 -8.70 10.07 12.78
N GLY A 139 -9.47 10.70 11.90
CA GLY A 139 -10.83 11.15 12.19
C GLY A 139 -11.78 10.00 12.56
N ARG A 140 -11.61 8.82 11.96
CA ARG A 140 -12.38 7.62 12.33
C ARG A 140 -12.02 7.05 13.71
N ARG A 141 -10.78 7.23 14.18
CA ARG A 141 -10.36 6.79 15.52
C ARG A 141 -10.84 7.74 16.61
N GLY A 142 -11.07 9.02 16.29
CA GLY A 142 -11.57 10.03 17.23
C GLY A 142 -13.09 10.06 17.42
N ASN A 143 -13.85 9.39 16.55
CA ASN A 143 -15.32 9.35 16.63
C ASN A 143 -15.78 7.89 16.56
N PRO A 144 -16.02 7.21 17.70
CA PRO A 144 -16.58 5.86 17.69
C PRO A 144 -17.95 5.88 16.99
N PRO A 145 -18.31 4.86 16.19
CA PRO A 145 -19.63 4.80 15.55
C PRO A 145 -20.73 4.85 16.61
N PRO A 146 -21.86 5.54 16.33
CA PRO A 146 -22.98 5.57 17.26
C PRO A 146 -23.44 4.14 17.56
N PRO A 147 -23.89 3.85 18.81
CA PRO A 147 -24.37 2.53 19.16
C PRO A 147 -25.53 2.14 18.26
N ARG A 148 -25.48 0.97 17.66
CA ARG A 148 -26.61 0.41 16.89
C ARG A 148 -27.76 0.18 17.87
N ARG A 149 -28.87 0.88 17.63
CA ARG A 149 -30.17 0.61 18.28
C ARG A 149 -30.80 -0.60 17.62
#